data_a900687cea03552ec1df21493c0dc990
#
_entry.id   a900687cea03552ec1df21493c0dc990
#
_cell.length_a   1.000
_cell.length_b   1.000
_cell.length_c   1.000
_cell.angle_alpha   90.00
_cell.angle_beta   90.00
_cell.angle_gamma   90.00
#
_symmetry.space_group_name_H-M   'P 1'
#
loop_
_entity.id
_entity.type
_entity.pdbx_description
1 polymer ?
#
loop_
_entity_poly.entity_id
_entity_poly.type
_entity_poly.pdbx_seq_one_letter_code
_entity_poly.pdbx_strand_id
1 'polypeptide(L)'
;KKYIKFLKKNNLKFKKISKHDFSNFIEGGIISEEKNLNFFKIKKKILKKIKKSNIKLNLNTEFKKSMLKNYSKVIIAVYDQNNLVLKKLGFTKHKKHKFELVEKILIKLPIQYRNKSYMVIDGQFVCLDPYLGTKYHLLSHNKFSKIDEKKYKNPIFSNKRKKYLNLGLIKKKKISKYNEFIKDGSKYLPFLENSKYVSSFFVTRAINLNKEKTDERTNEIKVYKNKVITIFSGKWNTCVDISNEIKKIILNEK
;
A
#
# COMPACT_ATOMS: atom_id res chain seq x y z
N LYS A 1 4.46 -25.59 -5.49
CA LYS A 1 5.86 -26.16 -5.54
C LYS A 1 6.94 -25.09 -5.73
N LYS A 2 6.78 -24.11 -6.66
CA LYS A 2 7.79 -23.06 -6.94
C LYS A 2 8.04 -22.17 -5.70
N TYR A 3 6.99 -21.76 -4.99
CA TYR A 3 7.11 -20.89 -3.81
C TYR A 3 7.87 -21.58 -2.65
N ILE A 4 7.63 -22.86 -2.43
CA ILE A 4 8.40 -23.65 -1.42
C ILE A 4 9.88 -23.73 -1.80
N LYS A 5 10.21 -23.93 -3.09
CA LYS A 5 11.60 -23.88 -3.56
C LYS A 5 12.24 -22.53 -3.29
N PHE A 6 11.51 -21.44 -3.56
CA PHE A 6 11.97 -20.09 -3.25
C PHE A 6 12.26 -19.88 -1.75
N LEU A 7 11.34 -20.31 -0.87
CA LEU A 7 11.53 -20.18 0.58
C LEU A 7 12.77 -20.94 1.05
N LYS A 8 12.96 -22.18 0.58
CA LYS A 8 14.15 -23.00 0.91
C LYS A 8 15.43 -22.36 0.41
N LYS A 9 15.45 -21.87 -0.85
CA LYS A 9 16.63 -21.23 -1.44
C LYS A 9 17.08 -19.99 -0.65
N ASN A 10 16.14 -19.28 -0.04
CA ASN A 10 16.41 -18.06 0.72
C ASN A 10 16.46 -18.29 2.24
N ASN A 11 16.55 -19.53 2.70
CA ASN A 11 16.58 -19.90 4.12
C ASN A 11 15.40 -19.31 4.94
N LEU A 12 14.24 -19.14 4.30
CA LEU A 12 13.05 -18.63 4.96
C LEU A 12 12.28 -19.77 5.63
N LYS A 13 11.98 -19.62 6.89
CA LYS A 13 11.26 -20.65 7.66
C LYS A 13 9.79 -20.72 7.25
N PHE A 14 9.28 -21.93 7.12
CA PHE A 14 7.87 -22.18 6.86
C PHE A 14 7.43 -23.52 7.43
N LYS A 15 6.13 -23.64 7.71
CA LYS A 15 5.49 -24.90 8.12
C LYS A 15 4.37 -25.23 7.13
N LYS A 16 4.34 -26.45 6.61
CA LYS A 16 3.20 -26.95 5.83
C LYS A 16 2.01 -27.14 6.77
N ILE A 17 0.82 -26.82 6.28
CA ILE A 17 -0.44 -27.04 6.98
C ILE A 17 -1.37 -27.91 6.14
N SER A 18 -2.32 -28.57 6.81
CA SER A 18 -3.38 -29.32 6.15
C SER A 18 -4.31 -28.39 5.38
N LYS A 19 -5.07 -28.97 4.43
CA LYS A 19 -6.04 -28.22 3.62
C LYS A 19 -7.38 -27.95 4.32
N HIS A 20 -7.51 -28.31 5.58
CA HIS A 20 -8.80 -28.34 6.29
C HIS A 20 -9.62 -27.06 6.17
N ASP A 21 -8.96 -25.89 6.19
CA ASP A 21 -9.63 -24.58 6.10
C ASP A 21 -9.74 -24.03 4.66
N PHE A 22 -9.28 -24.81 3.66
CA PHE A 22 -9.20 -24.37 2.27
C PHE A 22 -10.03 -25.26 1.36
N SER A 23 -10.45 -24.70 0.23
CA SER A 23 -11.16 -25.45 -0.80
C SER A 23 -10.22 -26.38 -1.60
N ASN A 24 -10.81 -27.27 -2.41
CA ASN A 24 -10.07 -28.13 -3.32
C ASN A 24 -9.32 -27.37 -4.44
N PHE A 25 -9.63 -26.09 -4.66
CA PHE A 25 -8.87 -25.22 -5.58
C PHE A 25 -7.49 -24.84 -5.04
N ILE A 26 -7.20 -25.10 -3.76
CA ILE A 26 -5.91 -24.85 -3.14
C ILE A 26 -5.08 -26.12 -3.13
N GLU A 27 -3.90 -26.13 -3.76
CA GLU A 27 -2.98 -27.26 -3.77
C GLU A 27 -2.40 -27.59 -2.39
N GLY A 28 -2.19 -26.58 -1.56
CA GLY A 28 -1.66 -26.74 -0.20
C GLY A 28 -1.47 -25.41 0.49
N GLY A 29 -1.28 -25.44 1.80
CA GLY A 29 -1.04 -24.29 2.62
C GLY A 29 0.33 -24.32 3.31
N ILE A 30 0.85 -23.14 3.58
CA ILE A 30 2.04 -22.94 4.42
C ILE A 30 1.81 -21.80 5.39
N ILE A 31 2.41 -21.90 6.56
CA ILE A 31 2.60 -20.78 7.47
C ILE A 31 4.02 -20.27 7.26
N SER A 32 4.18 -18.98 6.95
CA SER A 32 5.46 -18.31 6.84
C SER A 32 5.71 -17.38 8.05
N GLU A 33 6.94 -16.94 8.22
CA GLU A 33 7.32 -15.99 9.29
C GLU A 33 6.98 -14.54 8.95
N GLU A 34 6.31 -14.28 7.85
CA GLU A 34 5.88 -12.93 7.48
C GLU A 34 4.95 -12.35 8.55
N LYS A 35 5.24 -11.12 8.99
CA LYS A 35 4.53 -10.48 10.11
C LYS A 35 3.80 -9.24 9.66
N ASN A 36 2.59 -9.08 10.17
CA ASN A 36 1.84 -7.84 9.99
C ASN A 36 2.30 -6.78 10.98
N LEU A 37 2.42 -5.55 10.50
CA LEU A 37 2.81 -4.40 11.30
C LEU A 37 1.60 -3.64 11.82
N ASN A 38 1.60 -3.34 13.11
CA ASN A 38 0.56 -2.51 13.71
C ASN A 38 0.81 -1.03 13.38
N PHE A 39 0.17 -0.56 12.32
CA PHE A 39 0.28 0.81 11.84
C PHE A 39 -0.02 1.87 12.93
N PHE A 40 -1.02 1.65 13.78
CA PHE A 40 -1.38 2.60 14.84
C PHE A 40 -0.26 2.73 15.87
N LYS A 41 0.34 1.61 16.29
CA LYS A 41 1.48 1.62 17.23
C LYS A 41 2.70 2.29 16.61
N ILE A 42 2.99 2.04 15.32
CA ILE A 42 4.12 2.67 14.61
C ILE A 42 3.90 4.18 14.51
N LYS A 43 2.73 4.63 14.06
CA LYS A 43 2.39 6.06 14.00
C LYS A 43 2.58 6.75 15.36
N LYS A 44 2.08 6.13 16.43
CA LYS A 44 2.25 6.66 17.80
C LYS A 44 3.73 6.79 18.19
N LYS A 45 4.55 5.77 17.89
CA LYS A 45 6.00 5.78 18.16
C LYS A 45 6.72 6.88 17.37
N ILE A 46 6.42 7.02 16.08
CA ILE A 46 7.01 8.05 15.21
C ILE A 46 6.67 9.45 15.74
N LEU A 47 5.40 9.72 16.03
CA LEU A 47 4.96 11.02 16.58
C LEU A 47 5.63 11.33 17.93
N LYS A 48 5.82 10.33 18.79
CA LYS A 48 6.56 10.49 20.05
C LYS A 48 8.04 10.86 19.80
N LYS A 49 8.69 10.24 18.79
CA LYS A 49 10.07 10.57 18.42
C LYS A 49 10.18 11.97 17.85
N ILE A 50 9.26 12.38 16.96
CA ILE A 50 9.23 13.73 16.40
C ILE A 50 9.11 14.78 17.50
N LYS A 51 8.20 14.58 18.47
CA LYS A 51 8.03 15.51 19.62
C LYS A 51 9.27 15.63 20.50
N LYS A 52 10.14 14.62 20.51
CA LYS A 52 11.39 14.61 21.30
C LYS A 52 12.62 15.05 20.50
N SER A 53 12.45 15.42 19.25
CA SER A 53 13.51 15.87 18.35
C SER A 53 13.34 17.33 17.98
N ASN A 54 14.36 17.91 17.34
CA ASN A 54 14.29 19.28 16.80
C ASN A 54 13.49 19.38 15.49
N ILE A 55 12.68 18.37 15.15
CA ILE A 55 11.85 18.38 13.96
C ILE A 55 10.62 19.26 14.19
N LYS A 56 10.49 20.32 13.40
CA LYS A 56 9.29 21.15 13.38
C LYS A 56 8.23 20.51 12.46
N LEU A 57 7.10 20.12 13.04
CA LEU A 57 5.97 19.55 12.32
C LEU A 57 4.92 20.65 12.04
N ASN A 58 4.75 21.04 10.76
CA ASN A 58 3.74 21.99 10.32
C ASN A 58 2.59 21.21 9.67
N LEU A 59 1.49 21.02 10.40
CA LEU A 59 0.27 20.40 9.87
C LEU A 59 -0.61 21.47 9.19
N ASN A 60 -1.49 21.03 8.27
CA ASN A 60 -2.41 21.91 7.53
C ASN A 60 -1.70 23.06 6.77
N THR A 61 -0.44 22.82 6.41
CA THR A 61 0.40 23.84 5.75
C THR A 61 0.83 23.32 4.39
N GLU A 62 0.42 24.04 3.32
CA GLU A 62 0.87 23.72 1.97
C GLU A 62 2.27 24.31 1.73
N PHE A 63 3.19 23.46 1.24
CA PHE A 63 4.51 23.92 0.84
C PHE A 63 4.44 24.68 -0.49
N LYS A 64 4.86 25.95 -0.49
CA LYS A 64 4.80 26.87 -1.65
C LYS A 64 6.18 27.05 -2.29
N LYS A 65 6.21 27.39 -3.58
CA LYS A 65 7.44 27.66 -4.35
C LYS A 65 8.31 28.74 -3.68
N SER A 66 7.71 29.79 -3.11
CA SER A 66 8.42 30.86 -2.39
C SER A 66 9.21 30.36 -1.17
N MET A 67 8.79 29.23 -0.57
CA MET A 67 9.46 28.63 0.59
C MET A 67 10.75 27.88 0.22
N LEU A 68 10.98 27.57 -1.07
CA LEU A 68 12.18 26.86 -1.51
C LEU A 68 13.47 27.59 -1.07
N LYS A 69 13.49 28.91 -1.10
CA LYS A 69 14.66 29.72 -0.72
C LYS A 69 15.09 29.52 0.74
N ASN A 70 14.17 29.12 1.62
CA ASN A 70 14.42 28.99 3.06
C ASN A 70 15.08 27.66 3.46
N TYR A 71 15.27 26.73 2.50
CA TYR A 71 15.81 25.40 2.78
C TYR A 71 16.97 25.08 1.84
N SER A 72 18.01 24.45 2.34
CA SER A 72 19.12 23.93 1.52
C SER A 72 18.66 22.77 0.64
N LYS A 73 17.90 21.83 1.18
CA LYS A 73 17.32 20.69 0.48
C LYS A 73 15.83 20.57 0.81
N VAL A 74 15.04 20.11 -0.16
CA VAL A 74 13.61 19.84 -0.01
C VAL A 74 13.32 18.43 -0.49
N ILE A 75 12.76 17.60 0.38
CA ILE A 75 12.40 16.22 0.07
C ILE A 75 10.88 16.12 -0.13
N ILE A 76 10.47 15.67 -1.31
CA ILE A 76 9.06 15.44 -1.66
C ILE A 76 8.77 13.94 -1.52
N ALA A 77 8.00 13.57 -0.50
CA ALA A 77 7.62 12.18 -0.19
C ALA A 77 6.09 12.03 -0.09
N VAL A 78 5.39 12.49 -1.12
CA VAL A 78 3.92 12.53 -1.16
C VAL A 78 3.30 11.50 -2.12
N TYR A 79 4.08 10.46 -2.45
CA TYR A 79 3.67 9.29 -3.22
C TYR A 79 3.01 9.63 -4.57
N ASP A 80 1.70 9.38 -4.72
CA ASP A 80 0.93 9.62 -5.95
C ASP A 80 0.81 11.11 -6.31
N GLN A 81 1.08 12.02 -5.38
CA GLN A 81 1.00 13.47 -5.57
C GLN A 81 2.35 14.10 -5.94
N ASN A 82 3.44 13.34 -6.04
CA ASN A 82 4.79 13.87 -6.34
C ASN A 82 4.80 14.81 -7.55
N ASN A 83 4.20 14.38 -8.66
CA ASN A 83 4.18 15.18 -9.89
C ASN A 83 3.37 16.48 -9.74
N LEU A 84 2.30 16.47 -8.96
CA LEU A 84 1.50 17.69 -8.70
C LEU A 84 2.31 18.71 -7.89
N VAL A 85 3.02 18.24 -6.86
CA VAL A 85 3.90 19.11 -6.07
C VAL A 85 5.04 19.65 -6.92
N LEU A 86 5.71 18.81 -7.71
CA LEU A 86 6.76 19.26 -8.64
C LEU A 86 6.26 20.34 -9.60
N LYS A 87 5.07 20.15 -10.19
CA LYS A 87 4.45 21.14 -11.08
C LYS A 87 4.23 22.48 -10.35
N LYS A 88 3.69 22.47 -9.13
CA LYS A 88 3.50 23.68 -8.31
C LYS A 88 4.83 24.39 -7.99
N LEU A 89 5.91 23.65 -7.87
CA LEU A 89 7.25 24.19 -7.64
C LEU A 89 7.95 24.68 -8.92
N GLY A 90 7.33 24.51 -10.10
CA GLY A 90 7.83 24.99 -11.39
C GLY A 90 8.71 23.98 -12.13
N PHE A 91 8.69 22.69 -11.75
CA PHE A 91 9.35 21.63 -12.51
C PHE A 91 8.42 21.05 -13.57
N THR A 92 8.90 20.86 -14.80
CA THR A 92 8.09 20.42 -15.94
C THR A 92 8.29 18.96 -16.33
N LYS A 93 9.46 18.40 -16.02
CA LYS A 93 9.78 16.99 -16.34
C LYS A 93 9.12 16.05 -15.35
N HIS A 94 8.01 15.40 -15.75
CA HIS A 94 7.26 14.46 -14.92
C HIS A 94 7.24 13.08 -15.57
N LYS A 95 7.48 12.05 -14.75
CA LYS A 95 7.33 10.65 -15.18
C LYS A 95 5.85 10.26 -15.17
N LYS A 96 5.42 9.50 -16.18
CA LYS A 96 4.09 8.87 -16.17
C LYS A 96 4.12 7.66 -15.23
N HIS A 97 3.01 7.44 -14.54
CA HIS A 97 2.75 6.26 -13.71
C HIS A 97 1.40 5.65 -14.11
N LYS A 98 1.19 4.42 -13.74
CA LYS A 98 -0.13 3.82 -13.73
C LYS A 98 -0.76 4.12 -12.37
N PHE A 99 -1.86 4.87 -12.38
CA PHE A 99 -2.64 5.15 -11.18
C PHE A 99 -3.87 4.26 -11.17
N GLU A 100 -4.11 3.63 -10.04
CA GLU A 100 -5.27 2.79 -9.79
C GLU A 100 -6.03 3.34 -8.59
N LEU A 101 -7.33 3.56 -8.73
CA LEU A 101 -8.22 3.76 -7.60
C LEU A 101 -8.62 2.38 -7.09
N VAL A 102 -8.22 2.08 -5.85
CA VAL A 102 -8.44 0.77 -5.26
C VAL A 102 -9.36 0.84 -4.05
N GLU A 103 -10.25 -0.14 -3.95
CA GLU A 103 -11.05 -0.40 -2.77
C GLU A 103 -10.33 -1.38 -1.85
N LYS A 104 -10.36 -1.09 -0.56
CA LYS A 104 -10.03 -1.99 0.54
C LYS A 104 -11.26 -2.15 1.42
N ILE A 105 -11.64 -3.38 1.71
CA ILE A 105 -12.86 -3.69 2.45
C ILE A 105 -12.50 -4.14 3.86
N LEU A 106 -13.14 -3.53 4.86
CA LEU A 106 -13.09 -4.00 6.24
C LEU A 106 -14.20 -5.01 6.45
N ILE A 107 -13.86 -6.18 6.93
CA ILE A 107 -14.79 -7.27 7.23
C ILE A 107 -14.60 -7.80 8.65
N LYS A 108 -15.65 -8.41 9.20
CA LYS A 108 -15.60 -9.18 10.43
C LYS A 108 -15.65 -10.65 10.08
N LEU A 109 -14.63 -11.42 10.49
CA LEU A 109 -14.57 -12.87 10.34
C LEU A 109 -15.17 -13.61 11.54
N PRO A 110 -15.57 -14.89 11.37
CA PRO A 110 -15.79 -15.82 12.48
C PRO A 110 -14.56 -15.89 13.38
N ILE A 111 -14.77 -16.18 14.66
CA ILE A 111 -13.74 -16.01 15.70
C ILE A 111 -12.48 -16.86 15.48
N GLN A 112 -12.66 -18.08 14.96
CA GLN A 112 -11.56 -19.03 14.71
C GLN A 112 -10.58 -18.60 13.61
N TYR A 113 -10.98 -17.66 12.74
CA TYR A 113 -10.17 -17.13 11.63
C TYR A 113 -9.55 -15.76 11.94
N ARG A 114 -9.83 -15.21 13.12
CA ARG A 114 -9.27 -13.91 13.52
C ARG A 114 -7.78 -14.01 13.82
N ASN A 115 -7.09 -12.88 13.74
CA ASN A 115 -5.66 -12.74 14.03
C ASN A 115 -4.72 -13.54 13.11
N LYS A 116 -5.24 -14.09 12.00
CA LYS A 116 -4.45 -14.78 10.98
C LYS A 116 -4.51 -14.00 9.68
N SER A 117 -3.37 -13.96 8.97
CA SER A 117 -3.29 -13.47 7.58
C SER A 117 -3.48 -14.63 6.63
N TYR A 118 -4.20 -14.41 5.56
CA TYR A 118 -4.40 -15.39 4.49
C TYR A 118 -4.07 -14.74 3.16
N MET A 119 -3.22 -15.38 2.37
CA MET A 119 -2.88 -14.94 1.02
C MET A 119 -2.96 -16.13 0.08
N VAL A 120 -3.84 -16.07 -0.89
CA VAL A 120 -3.89 -17.04 -1.99
C VAL A 120 -2.88 -16.59 -3.04
N ILE A 121 -1.92 -17.47 -3.39
CA ILE A 121 -0.85 -17.19 -4.34
C ILE A 121 -1.11 -17.97 -5.64
N ASP A 122 -0.62 -17.44 -6.76
CA ASP A 122 -0.81 -17.97 -8.12
C ASP A 122 -2.27 -17.90 -8.61
N GLY A 123 -2.64 -16.74 -9.16
CA GLY A 123 -3.96 -16.48 -9.74
C GLY A 123 -4.53 -15.11 -9.38
N GLN A 124 -5.84 -15.04 -9.29
CA GLN A 124 -6.55 -13.83 -8.89
C GLN A 124 -6.61 -13.78 -7.36
N PHE A 125 -5.55 -13.27 -6.76
CA PHE A 125 -5.32 -13.31 -5.32
C PHE A 125 -6.42 -12.69 -4.49
N VAL A 126 -6.82 -13.43 -3.45
CA VAL A 126 -7.46 -12.91 -2.26
C VAL A 126 -6.41 -12.73 -1.19
N CYS A 127 -6.34 -11.53 -0.64
CA CYS A 127 -5.54 -11.21 0.53
C CYS A 127 -6.44 -10.79 1.67
N LEU A 128 -6.19 -11.32 2.84
CA LEU A 128 -6.95 -11.09 4.05
C LEU A 128 -6.00 -10.87 5.21
N ASP A 129 -5.86 -9.63 5.66
CA ASP A 129 -4.93 -9.25 6.70
C ASP A 129 -5.65 -8.71 7.94
N PRO A 130 -5.24 -9.09 9.17
CA PRO A 130 -5.75 -8.47 10.38
C PRO A 130 -5.54 -6.96 10.34
N TYR A 131 -6.59 -6.19 10.56
CA TYR A 131 -6.47 -4.75 10.78
C TYR A 131 -6.08 -4.53 12.24
N LEU A 132 -4.78 -4.63 12.49
CA LEU A 132 -4.21 -4.74 13.82
C LEU A 132 -4.63 -3.58 14.73
N GLY A 133 -5.01 -3.91 15.96
CA GLY A 133 -5.61 -2.96 16.90
C GLY A 133 -7.14 -2.94 16.85
N THR A 134 -7.74 -3.77 15.99
CA THR A 134 -9.19 -3.95 15.88
C THR A 134 -9.55 -5.44 15.79
N LYS A 135 -10.85 -5.75 15.81
CA LYS A 135 -11.38 -7.11 15.58
C LYS A 135 -11.70 -7.40 14.10
N TYR A 136 -11.23 -6.57 13.18
CA TYR A 136 -11.57 -6.62 11.77
C TYR A 136 -10.37 -7.08 10.92
N HIS A 137 -10.67 -7.43 9.67
CA HIS A 137 -9.68 -7.76 8.65
C HIS A 137 -9.85 -6.85 7.43
N LEU A 138 -8.73 -6.56 6.79
CA LEU A 138 -8.69 -5.95 5.47
C LEU A 138 -8.77 -7.04 4.40
N LEU A 139 -9.81 -7.00 3.61
CA LEU A 139 -9.99 -7.85 2.44
C LEU A 139 -9.53 -7.10 1.19
N SER A 140 -8.68 -7.72 0.43
CA SER A 140 -8.19 -7.24 -0.86
C SER A 140 -8.33 -8.33 -1.91
N HIS A 141 -8.55 -7.94 -3.15
CA HIS A 141 -8.66 -8.85 -4.28
C HIS A 141 -7.94 -8.27 -5.49
N ASN A 142 -7.08 -9.04 -6.16
CA ASN A 142 -6.28 -8.50 -7.25
C ASN A 142 -7.13 -7.92 -8.39
N LYS A 143 -8.21 -8.60 -8.77
CA LYS A 143 -9.15 -8.16 -9.81
C LYS A 143 -10.11 -7.08 -9.32
N PHE A 144 -10.85 -7.36 -8.24
CA PHE A 144 -11.99 -6.54 -7.83
C PHE A 144 -11.62 -5.30 -7.02
N SER A 145 -10.43 -5.28 -6.38
CA SER A 145 -9.96 -4.06 -5.70
C SER A 145 -9.80 -2.88 -6.65
N LYS A 146 -9.46 -3.13 -7.91
CA LYS A 146 -9.29 -2.07 -8.90
C LYS A 146 -10.66 -1.56 -9.36
N ILE A 147 -10.94 -0.30 -9.07
CA ILE A 147 -12.21 0.36 -9.40
C ILE A 147 -12.07 1.20 -10.67
N ASP A 148 -10.92 1.84 -10.84
CA ASP A 148 -10.58 2.68 -11.98
C ASP A 148 -9.07 2.69 -12.17
N GLU A 149 -8.59 2.87 -13.40
CA GLU A 149 -7.16 2.97 -13.67
C GLU A 149 -6.84 3.95 -14.80
N LYS A 150 -5.71 4.65 -14.67
CA LYS A 150 -5.19 5.58 -15.68
C LYS A 150 -3.67 5.54 -15.74
N LYS A 151 -3.13 5.52 -16.97
CA LYS A 151 -1.69 5.73 -17.23
C LYS A 151 -1.48 7.21 -17.55
N TYR A 152 -1.03 7.99 -16.57
CA TYR A 152 -0.91 9.45 -16.72
C TYR A 152 0.20 10.04 -15.85
N LYS A 153 0.37 11.36 -15.91
CA LYS A 153 1.31 12.11 -15.04
C LYS A 153 0.76 12.31 -13.63
N ASN A 154 -0.56 12.38 -13.47
CA ASN A 154 -1.24 12.64 -12.20
C ASN A 154 -2.39 11.66 -11.99
N PRO A 155 -2.82 11.38 -10.76
CA PRO A 155 -3.97 10.54 -10.46
C PRO A 155 -5.27 11.26 -10.88
N ILE A 156 -5.81 10.89 -12.04
CA ILE A 156 -7.07 11.44 -12.57
C ILE A 156 -8.06 10.28 -12.66
N PHE A 157 -9.16 10.37 -11.94
CA PHE A 157 -10.23 9.39 -11.93
C PHE A 157 -11.57 10.04 -12.25
N SER A 158 -12.55 9.24 -12.67
CA SER A 158 -13.90 9.73 -12.95
C SER A 158 -14.52 10.39 -11.72
N ASN A 159 -15.29 11.46 -11.90
CA ASN A 159 -15.93 12.19 -10.80
C ASN A 159 -16.82 11.28 -9.93
N LYS A 160 -17.49 10.29 -10.55
CA LYS A 160 -18.33 9.31 -9.85
C LYS A 160 -17.56 8.53 -8.79
N ARG A 161 -16.28 8.24 -9.01
CA ARG A 161 -15.42 7.45 -8.13
C ARG A 161 -14.52 8.30 -7.24
N LYS A 162 -14.03 9.42 -7.77
CA LYS A 162 -13.14 10.35 -7.08
C LYS A 162 -13.73 10.88 -5.77
N LYS A 163 -15.06 11.06 -5.70
CA LYS A 163 -15.75 11.56 -4.50
C LYS A 163 -15.60 10.66 -3.25
N TYR A 164 -15.15 9.42 -3.41
CA TYR A 164 -14.93 8.51 -2.27
C TYR A 164 -13.46 8.44 -1.83
N LEU A 165 -12.56 9.05 -2.63
CA LEU A 165 -11.12 8.95 -2.41
C LEU A 165 -10.71 9.68 -1.11
N ASN A 166 -9.92 8.99 -0.28
CA ASN A 166 -9.34 9.53 0.95
C ASN A 166 -10.34 10.05 2.02
N LEU A 167 -11.61 9.63 1.95
CA LEU A 167 -12.62 9.96 2.97
C LEU A 167 -12.55 9.08 4.24
N GLY A 168 -11.53 8.21 4.36
CA GLY A 168 -11.47 7.23 5.44
C GLY A 168 -12.48 6.11 5.26
N LEU A 169 -13.02 5.60 6.38
CA LEU A 169 -13.93 4.45 6.39
C LEU A 169 -15.37 4.85 6.02
N ILE A 170 -15.88 4.29 4.93
CA ILE A 170 -17.24 4.52 4.44
C ILE A 170 -18.09 3.28 4.70
N LYS A 171 -19.11 3.40 5.54
CA LYS A 171 -19.98 2.28 5.95
C LYS A 171 -21.05 1.90 4.92
N LYS A 172 -21.12 2.59 3.79
CA LYS A 172 -22.17 2.41 2.77
C LYS A 172 -21.88 1.20 1.88
N LYS A 173 -22.41 0.02 2.19
CA LYS A 173 -22.20 -1.24 1.45
C LYS A 173 -22.57 -1.13 -0.04
N LYS A 174 -23.59 -0.37 -0.41
CA LYS A 174 -24.10 -0.20 -1.80
C LYS A 174 -23.02 0.29 -2.79
N ILE A 175 -21.96 0.97 -2.32
CA ILE A 175 -20.89 1.45 -3.19
C ILE A 175 -19.72 0.47 -3.29
N SER A 176 -19.70 -0.55 -2.45
CA SER A 176 -18.63 -1.55 -2.34
C SER A 176 -18.87 -2.70 -3.31
N LYS A 177 -17.79 -3.28 -3.79
CA LYS A 177 -17.77 -4.56 -4.51
C LYS A 177 -17.69 -5.76 -3.57
N TYR A 178 -18.14 -5.61 -2.32
CA TYR A 178 -18.05 -6.66 -1.31
C TYR A 178 -18.60 -8.02 -1.79
N ASN A 179 -19.74 -8.02 -2.45
CA ASN A 179 -20.36 -9.27 -2.90
C ASN A 179 -19.49 -9.99 -3.94
N GLU A 180 -18.87 -9.25 -4.87
CA GLU A 180 -17.94 -9.82 -5.85
C GLU A 180 -16.69 -10.39 -5.20
N PHE A 181 -16.15 -9.67 -4.20
CA PHE A 181 -15.00 -10.15 -3.43
C PHE A 181 -15.32 -11.45 -2.69
N ILE A 182 -16.49 -11.56 -2.07
CA ILE A 182 -16.88 -12.76 -1.36
C ILE A 182 -17.15 -13.89 -2.33
N LYS A 183 -17.95 -13.67 -3.38
CA LYS A 183 -18.29 -14.70 -4.38
C LYS A 183 -17.05 -15.34 -5.01
N ASP A 184 -16.00 -14.58 -5.26
CA ASP A 184 -14.78 -15.13 -5.85
C ASP A 184 -13.80 -15.64 -4.79
N GLY A 185 -13.66 -14.92 -3.67
CA GLY A 185 -12.74 -15.29 -2.60
C GLY A 185 -13.13 -16.56 -1.86
N SER A 186 -14.42 -16.83 -1.69
CA SER A 186 -14.92 -18.04 -1.02
C SER A 186 -14.63 -19.32 -1.82
N LYS A 187 -14.39 -19.23 -3.13
CA LYS A 187 -13.90 -20.38 -3.91
C LYS A 187 -12.60 -20.95 -3.35
N TYR A 188 -11.76 -20.13 -2.75
CA TYR A 188 -10.47 -20.49 -2.17
C TYR A 188 -10.53 -20.59 -0.65
N LEU A 189 -11.22 -19.66 -0.01
CA LEU A 189 -11.37 -19.52 1.43
C LEU A 189 -12.86 -19.57 1.81
N PRO A 190 -13.47 -20.77 1.92
CA PRO A 190 -14.91 -20.93 2.09
C PRO A 190 -15.50 -20.17 3.29
N PHE A 191 -14.70 -20.00 4.36
CA PHE A 191 -15.12 -19.25 5.54
C PHE A 191 -15.44 -17.76 5.29
N LEU A 192 -15.05 -17.21 4.13
CA LEU A 192 -15.41 -15.83 3.75
C LEU A 192 -16.90 -15.63 3.57
N GLU A 193 -17.67 -16.67 3.23
CA GLU A 193 -19.13 -16.61 3.13
C GLU A 193 -19.78 -16.18 4.44
N ASN A 194 -19.18 -16.57 5.56
CA ASN A 194 -19.62 -16.20 6.91
C ASN A 194 -19.07 -14.85 7.39
N SER A 195 -18.40 -14.11 6.53
CA SER A 195 -17.90 -12.78 6.87
C SER A 195 -19.01 -11.73 6.84
N LYS A 196 -18.83 -10.64 7.60
CA LYS A 196 -19.76 -9.51 7.61
C LYS A 196 -19.05 -8.25 7.14
N TYR A 197 -19.66 -7.55 6.18
CA TYR A 197 -19.19 -6.24 5.74
C TYR A 197 -19.22 -5.24 6.91
N VAL A 198 -18.16 -4.45 7.03
CA VAL A 198 -18.05 -3.38 8.04
C VAL A 198 -17.97 -2.01 7.36
N SER A 199 -17.03 -1.84 6.48
CA SER A 199 -16.83 -0.58 5.74
C SER A 199 -15.86 -0.78 4.58
N SER A 200 -15.78 0.22 3.69
CA SER A 200 -14.75 0.29 2.66
C SER A 200 -13.97 1.59 2.78
N PHE A 201 -12.75 1.62 2.28
CA PHE A 201 -12.04 2.86 1.97
C PHE A 201 -11.40 2.77 0.59
N PHE A 202 -11.27 3.93 -0.03
CA PHE A 202 -10.78 4.08 -1.39
C PHE A 202 -9.51 4.92 -1.37
N VAL A 203 -8.46 4.38 -1.98
CA VAL A 203 -7.14 5.03 -2.03
C VAL A 203 -6.55 4.90 -3.42
N THR A 204 -5.62 5.79 -3.73
CA THR A 204 -4.82 5.68 -4.96
C THR A 204 -3.68 4.70 -4.74
N ARG A 205 -3.43 3.85 -5.73
CA ARG A 205 -2.19 3.09 -5.88
C ARG A 205 -1.47 3.58 -7.12
N ALA A 206 -0.22 3.99 -6.97
CA ALA A 206 0.64 4.38 -8.08
C ALA A 206 1.68 3.28 -8.35
N ILE A 207 1.89 2.96 -9.62
CA ILE A 207 2.77 1.87 -10.06
C ILE A 207 3.66 2.39 -11.19
N ASN A 208 4.92 1.99 -11.21
CA ASN A 208 5.81 2.24 -12.32
C ASN A 208 5.30 1.53 -13.58
N LEU A 209 5.32 2.23 -14.71
CA LEU A 209 4.97 1.64 -16.01
C LEU A 209 5.96 0.53 -16.38
N ASN A 210 5.49 -0.42 -17.19
CA ASN A 210 6.28 -1.55 -17.72
C ASN A 210 6.79 -2.54 -16.67
N LYS A 211 6.21 -2.53 -15.45
CA LYS A 211 6.51 -3.49 -14.37
C LYS A 211 5.32 -4.40 -14.04
N GLU A 212 4.29 -4.40 -14.89
CA GLU A 212 3.07 -5.17 -14.64
C GLU A 212 3.31 -6.70 -14.71
N LYS A 213 4.26 -7.15 -15.54
CA LYS A 213 4.58 -8.58 -15.69
C LYS A 213 5.37 -9.14 -14.51
N THR A 214 6.22 -8.33 -13.89
CA THR A 214 7.09 -8.73 -12.79
C THR A 214 6.52 -8.38 -11.42
N ASP A 215 5.47 -7.54 -11.37
CA ASP A 215 4.93 -6.89 -10.15
C ASP A 215 6.02 -6.23 -9.27
N GLU A 216 7.11 -5.84 -9.91
CA GLU A 216 8.26 -5.23 -9.25
C GLU A 216 7.90 -3.83 -8.74
N ARG A 217 8.23 -3.57 -7.49
CA ARG A 217 7.92 -2.31 -6.78
C ARG A 217 9.23 -1.60 -6.44
N THR A 218 9.90 -1.09 -7.48
CA THR A 218 11.16 -0.36 -7.33
C THR A 218 10.95 1.00 -6.68
N ASN A 219 11.94 1.39 -5.88
CA ASN A 219 12.05 2.75 -5.37
C ASN A 219 12.69 3.64 -6.44
N GLU A 220 12.30 4.91 -6.47
CA GLU A 220 12.93 5.92 -7.32
C GLU A 220 13.24 7.16 -6.50
N ILE A 221 14.49 7.61 -6.58
CA ILE A 221 14.94 8.88 -6.03
C ILE A 221 15.40 9.75 -7.21
N LYS A 222 14.93 10.98 -7.28
CA LYS A 222 15.34 11.93 -8.32
C LYS A 222 15.69 13.28 -7.69
N VAL A 223 16.81 13.84 -8.13
CA VAL A 223 17.29 15.15 -7.71
C VAL A 223 17.04 16.17 -8.81
N TYR A 224 16.47 17.31 -8.47
CA TYR A 224 16.18 18.42 -9.36
C TYR A 224 16.95 19.67 -8.91
N LYS A 225 17.74 20.24 -9.84
CA LYS A 225 18.53 21.46 -9.60
C LYS A 225 19.31 21.43 -8.30
N ASN A 226 19.83 20.27 -7.97
CA ASN A 226 20.64 20.03 -6.76
C ASN A 226 19.95 20.43 -5.43
N LYS A 227 18.64 20.60 -5.42
CA LYS A 227 17.87 21.12 -4.29
C LYS A 227 16.65 20.33 -3.92
N VAL A 228 15.86 19.91 -4.90
CA VAL A 228 14.60 19.19 -4.65
C VAL A 228 14.80 17.70 -4.92
N ILE A 229 14.52 16.87 -3.95
CA ILE A 229 14.65 15.40 -4.01
C ILE A 229 13.24 14.82 -3.97
N THR A 230 12.86 14.02 -4.95
CA THR A 230 11.59 13.29 -4.92
C THR A 230 11.82 11.82 -4.58
N ILE A 231 10.92 11.26 -3.79
CA ILE A 231 10.89 9.85 -3.45
C ILE A 231 9.61 9.24 -4.00
N PHE A 232 9.75 8.20 -4.82
CA PHE A 232 8.64 7.32 -5.16
C PHE A 232 8.97 5.92 -4.67
N SER A 233 8.19 5.40 -3.71
CA SER A 233 8.40 4.08 -3.15
C SER A 233 7.21 3.18 -3.45
N GLY A 234 7.51 1.98 -3.95
CA GLY A 234 6.49 0.98 -4.25
C GLY A 234 6.06 0.16 -3.03
N LYS A 235 6.87 0.12 -1.97
CA LYS A 235 6.61 -0.65 -0.74
C LYS A 235 7.08 0.08 0.50
N TRP A 236 6.30 -0.05 1.57
CA TRP A 236 6.57 0.62 2.84
C TRP A 236 7.81 0.07 3.57
N ASN A 237 8.11 -1.22 3.43
CA ASN A 237 9.26 -1.88 4.09
C ASN A 237 10.63 -1.36 3.62
N THR A 238 10.70 -0.66 2.48
CA THR A 238 11.95 -0.07 1.97
C THR A 238 12.23 1.35 2.49
N CYS A 239 11.44 1.86 3.43
CA CYS A 239 11.56 3.24 3.91
C CYS A 239 12.91 3.53 4.58
N VAL A 240 13.52 2.54 5.26
CA VAL A 240 14.82 2.69 5.91
C VAL A 240 15.94 2.79 4.86
N ASP A 241 15.91 1.92 3.84
CA ASP A 241 16.90 1.91 2.76
C ASP A 241 16.88 3.23 1.99
N ILE A 242 15.69 3.70 1.63
CA ILE A 242 15.50 5.01 0.98
C ILE A 242 16.02 6.15 1.85
N SER A 243 15.74 6.11 3.15
CA SER A 243 16.20 7.13 4.08
C SER A 243 17.74 7.20 4.12
N ASN A 244 18.40 6.03 4.15
CA ASN A 244 19.87 5.94 4.12
C ASN A 244 20.45 6.44 2.79
N GLU A 245 19.79 6.12 1.65
CA GLU A 245 20.21 6.60 0.33
C GLU A 245 20.11 8.13 0.23
N ILE A 246 19.00 8.72 0.69
CA ILE A 246 18.84 10.17 0.73
C ILE A 246 19.87 10.83 1.63
N LYS A 247 20.16 10.24 2.79
CA LYS A 247 21.22 10.74 3.68
C LYS A 247 22.56 10.79 2.94
N LYS A 248 22.93 9.76 2.18
CA LYS A 248 24.16 9.75 1.37
C LYS A 248 24.15 10.88 0.34
N ILE A 249 23.04 11.06 -0.40
CA ILE A 249 22.90 12.14 -1.40
C ILE A 249 23.10 13.51 -0.76
N ILE A 250 22.51 13.75 0.42
CA ILE A 250 22.63 15.03 1.11
C ILE A 250 24.05 15.28 1.63
N LEU A 251 24.73 14.26 2.12
CA LEU A 251 26.07 14.38 2.69
C LEU A 251 27.18 14.43 1.63
N ASN A 252 27.02 13.73 0.50
CA ASN A 252 28.01 13.71 -0.58
C ASN A 252 28.02 15.00 -1.43
N GLU A 253 27.02 15.86 -1.27
CA GLU A 253 26.93 17.16 -1.93
C GLU A 253 27.53 18.30 -1.09
N LYS A 254 28.24 17.99 -0.01
CA LYS A 254 29.03 18.94 0.77
C LYS A 254 30.49 18.95 0.30
#